data_2ed0d474982bde0be2ac23e68cf29b81
#
_entry.id   2ed0d474982bde0be2ac23e68cf29b81
#
_cell.length_a   1.000
_cell.length_b   1.000
_cell.length_c   1.000
_cell.angle_alpha   90.00
_cell.angle_beta   90.00
_cell.angle_gamma   90.00
#
_symmetry.space_group_name_H-M   'P 1'
#
loop_
_entity.id
_entity.type
_entity.pdbx_description
1 polymer ?
#
loop_
_entity_poly.entity_id
_entity_poly.type
_entity_poly.pdbx_seq_one_letter_code
_entity_poly.pdbx_strand_id
1 'polypeptide(L)'
;YDSHFRYVTYVPLSGTGADVLKPYQNRSMEVLFTGSYWIPQMPVQKKAGMGFADSVKWSVQTLMIDNPYLSAEEALEKVLESFQVTVGREDFTAILSEISDVEFYARAYYRDKMMRTLLNAGIDVWVYGTGWEKLSCSGREHLHVMEGGAEVARRALGEAKIVLNIMPGFKAGFQERIAAAMLSGAVVVTDVSDYLKENFSDGREMVFYQLDRLEELPGIIQSLQEDTARCERIAENGKRVAQKQHTWMQRVIQMAEQIEAYHGKTADFEANAGGELTVPLCELRESYMVEEIGVRL
;
A
#
# COMPACT_ATOMS: atom_id res chain seq x y z
N TYR A 1 -17.98 1.34 -11.15
CA TYR A 1 -18.56 2.22 -10.13
C TYR A 1 -19.40 3.35 -10.72
N ASP A 2 -18.99 3.94 -11.85
CA ASP A 2 -19.60 5.15 -12.42
C ASP A 2 -21.08 5.04 -12.80
N SER A 3 -21.59 3.82 -13.04
CA SER A 3 -23.00 3.61 -13.38
C SER A 3 -23.98 3.61 -12.20
N HIS A 4 -23.47 3.47 -10.96
CA HIS A 4 -24.28 3.37 -9.74
C HIS A 4 -24.14 4.60 -8.84
N PHE A 5 -23.11 5.41 -9.05
CA PHE A 5 -22.82 6.58 -8.23
C PHE A 5 -22.79 7.83 -9.12
N ARG A 6 -23.38 8.92 -8.63
CA ARG A 6 -23.39 10.21 -9.35
C ARG A 6 -22.02 10.87 -9.36
N TYR A 7 -21.20 10.55 -8.35
CA TYR A 7 -19.85 11.12 -8.19
C TYR A 7 -18.93 10.10 -7.54
N VAL A 8 -17.76 9.92 -8.11
CA VAL A 8 -16.70 9.08 -7.58
C VAL A 8 -15.40 9.90 -7.59
N THR A 9 -14.70 9.94 -6.48
CA THR A 9 -13.40 10.59 -6.38
C THR A 9 -12.42 9.71 -5.63
N TYR A 10 -11.14 9.82 -5.96
CA TYR A 10 -10.09 9.12 -5.26
C TYR A 10 -9.57 9.94 -4.09
N VAL A 11 -9.57 9.34 -2.92
CA VAL A 11 -8.94 9.88 -1.71
C VAL A 11 -7.92 8.85 -1.23
N PRO A 12 -6.61 9.15 -1.26
CA PRO A 12 -5.59 8.19 -0.84
C PRO A 12 -5.69 7.90 0.65
N LEU A 13 -5.22 6.74 1.08
CA LEU A 13 -5.12 6.40 2.49
C LEU A 13 -4.17 7.37 3.23
N SER A 14 -4.29 7.40 4.52
CA SER A 14 -3.37 8.09 5.44
C SER A 14 -2.84 7.12 6.46
N GLY A 15 -1.89 7.56 7.28
CA GLY A 15 -1.34 6.74 8.34
C GLY A 15 -1.28 7.47 9.67
N THR A 16 -1.07 6.70 10.71
CA THR A 16 -0.74 7.21 12.05
C THR A 16 0.70 6.80 12.36
N GLY A 17 1.57 7.77 12.59
CA GLY A 17 2.95 7.53 13.00
C GLY A 17 3.06 6.98 14.42
N ALA A 18 4.27 6.61 14.82
CA ALA A 18 4.58 6.28 16.20
C ALA A 18 4.51 7.52 17.10
N ASP A 19 4.04 7.34 18.35
CA ASP A 19 3.92 8.44 19.31
C ASP A 19 5.30 8.92 19.80
N VAL A 20 6.25 7.99 19.89
CA VAL A 20 7.62 8.27 20.34
C VAL A 20 8.58 7.94 19.22
N LEU A 21 9.40 8.92 18.85
CA LEU A 21 10.41 8.78 17.81
C LEU A 21 11.81 8.86 18.44
N LYS A 22 12.60 7.81 18.28
CA LYS A 22 14.03 7.89 18.59
C LYS A 22 14.78 8.74 17.55
N PRO A 23 15.82 9.46 17.93
CA PRO A 23 16.75 10.03 16.95
C PRO A 23 17.18 8.95 15.96
N TYR A 24 17.27 9.28 14.68
CA TYR A 24 17.46 8.29 13.60
C TYR A 24 18.67 7.38 13.86
N GLN A 25 19.78 7.97 14.30
CA GLN A 25 21.04 7.26 14.60
C GLN A 25 20.93 6.26 15.76
N ASN A 26 19.97 6.47 16.68
CA ASN A 26 19.76 5.64 17.88
C ASN A 26 18.68 4.57 17.67
N ARG A 27 18.17 4.42 16.45
CA ARG A 27 17.15 3.42 16.13
C ARG A 27 17.77 2.04 16.06
N SER A 28 17.11 1.07 16.68
CA SER A 28 17.64 -0.28 16.87
C SER A 28 17.28 -1.26 15.75
N MET A 29 16.25 -0.98 14.97
CA MET A 29 15.81 -1.84 13.87
C MET A 29 16.29 -1.26 12.54
N GLU A 30 17.25 -1.97 11.91
CA GLU A 30 17.79 -1.51 10.63
C GLU A 30 16.72 -1.58 9.53
N VAL A 31 16.02 -2.73 9.40
CA VAL A 31 14.96 -2.92 8.41
C VAL A 31 13.73 -3.53 9.09
N LEU A 32 12.60 -2.87 8.98
CA LEU A 32 11.32 -3.31 9.55
C LEU A 32 10.30 -3.58 8.46
N PHE A 33 9.57 -4.67 8.61
CA PHE A 33 8.36 -4.95 7.84
C PHE A 33 7.18 -5.23 8.77
N THR A 34 6.05 -4.54 8.58
CA THR A 34 4.81 -4.77 9.33
C THR A 34 3.77 -5.44 8.44
N GLY A 35 3.43 -6.68 8.74
CA GLY A 35 2.45 -7.45 7.98
C GLY A 35 2.60 -8.95 8.20
N SER A 36 1.53 -9.70 8.03
CA SER A 36 1.53 -11.14 8.19
C SER A 36 2.13 -11.87 6.99
N TYR A 37 2.65 -13.05 7.24
CA TYR A 37 3.15 -13.96 6.22
C TYR A 37 2.16 -15.10 5.96
N TRP A 38 1.98 -15.42 4.69
CA TRP A 38 1.25 -16.60 4.25
C TRP A 38 2.12 -17.36 3.26
N ILE A 39 2.18 -18.68 3.43
CA ILE A 39 2.82 -19.53 2.44
C ILE A 39 2.07 -19.34 1.11
N PRO A 40 2.75 -18.95 0.03
CA PRO A 40 2.10 -18.83 -1.27
C PRO A 40 1.59 -20.18 -1.75
N GLN A 41 0.28 -20.33 -1.80
CA GLN A 41 -0.38 -21.55 -2.30
C GLN A 41 -1.00 -21.24 -3.66
N MET A 42 -0.50 -21.93 -4.68
CA MET A 42 -0.97 -21.75 -6.05
C MET A 42 -2.43 -22.20 -6.19
N PRO A 43 -3.38 -21.32 -6.52
CA PRO A 43 -4.80 -21.66 -6.61
C PRO A 43 -5.12 -22.71 -7.67
N VAL A 44 -4.43 -22.64 -8.81
CA VAL A 44 -4.62 -23.58 -9.93
C VAL A 44 -3.26 -24.07 -10.42
N GLN A 45 -3.15 -25.38 -10.62
CA GLN A 45 -1.98 -26.01 -11.25
C GLN A 45 -2.31 -26.40 -12.69
N LYS A 46 -1.39 -26.11 -13.61
CA LYS A 46 -1.53 -26.51 -15.00
C LYS A 46 -1.59 -28.03 -15.14
N LYS A 47 -2.64 -28.53 -15.78
CA LYS A 47 -2.80 -29.97 -16.10
C LYS A 47 -3.47 -30.15 -17.45
N ALA A 48 -3.27 -31.30 -18.08
CA ALA A 48 -3.94 -31.61 -19.35
C ALA A 48 -5.45 -31.72 -19.14
N GLY A 49 -6.22 -31.20 -20.11
CA GLY A 49 -7.68 -31.29 -20.08
C GLY A 49 -8.36 -30.33 -19.10
N MET A 50 -7.73 -29.21 -18.75
CA MET A 50 -8.35 -28.16 -17.93
C MET A 50 -9.64 -27.66 -18.61
N GLY A 51 -10.67 -27.47 -17.79
CA GLY A 51 -11.87 -26.74 -18.22
C GLY A 51 -11.59 -25.28 -18.54
N PHE A 52 -12.53 -24.60 -19.20
CA PHE A 52 -12.35 -23.21 -19.59
C PHE A 52 -12.10 -22.28 -18.38
N ALA A 53 -12.92 -22.39 -17.32
CA ALA A 53 -12.76 -21.59 -16.10
C ALA A 53 -11.39 -21.75 -15.44
N ASP A 54 -10.93 -23.00 -15.30
CA ASP A 54 -9.58 -23.28 -14.75
C ASP A 54 -8.48 -22.72 -15.67
N SER A 55 -8.68 -22.76 -16.98
CA SER A 55 -7.73 -22.22 -17.96
C SER A 55 -7.61 -20.70 -17.85
N VAL A 56 -8.75 -20.00 -17.72
CA VAL A 56 -8.79 -18.56 -17.47
C VAL A 56 -8.06 -18.24 -16.15
N LYS A 57 -8.45 -18.89 -15.06
CA LYS A 57 -7.86 -18.68 -13.73
C LYS A 57 -6.35 -18.93 -13.73
N TRP A 58 -5.90 -20.02 -14.36
CA TRP A 58 -4.48 -20.32 -14.51
C TRP A 58 -3.73 -19.25 -15.32
N SER A 59 -4.33 -18.77 -16.41
CA SER A 59 -3.73 -17.74 -17.27
C SER A 59 -3.61 -16.40 -16.54
N VAL A 60 -4.66 -15.98 -15.79
CA VAL A 60 -4.61 -14.79 -14.94
C VAL A 60 -3.53 -14.92 -13.87
N GLN A 61 -3.47 -16.06 -13.18
CA GLN A 61 -2.45 -16.35 -12.17
C GLN A 61 -1.03 -16.24 -12.76
N THR A 62 -0.78 -16.84 -13.91
CA THR A 62 0.52 -16.80 -14.57
C THR A 62 0.88 -15.38 -14.96
N LEU A 63 -0.06 -14.67 -15.57
CA LEU A 63 0.15 -13.29 -16.02
C LEU A 63 0.45 -12.32 -14.86
N MET A 64 -0.21 -12.47 -13.71
CA MET A 64 0.05 -11.65 -12.51
C MET A 64 1.39 -11.98 -11.85
N ILE A 65 1.87 -13.22 -11.96
CA ILE A 65 3.21 -13.60 -11.47
C ILE A 65 4.31 -13.15 -12.43
N ASP A 66 4.07 -13.19 -13.73
CA ASP A 66 5.05 -12.73 -14.73
C ASP A 66 5.09 -11.19 -14.83
N ASN A 67 3.99 -10.52 -14.46
CA ASN A 67 3.89 -9.07 -14.45
C ASN A 67 3.25 -8.56 -13.15
N PRO A 68 4.05 -8.24 -12.12
CA PRO A 68 3.60 -7.81 -10.80
C PRO A 68 2.87 -6.46 -10.77
N TYR A 69 2.87 -5.75 -11.90
CA TYR A 69 2.24 -4.44 -12.01
C TYR A 69 0.82 -4.50 -12.57
N LEU A 70 0.35 -5.65 -13.03
CA LEU A 70 -1.04 -5.82 -13.45
C LEU A 70 -1.96 -6.00 -12.24
N SER A 71 -3.09 -5.29 -12.24
CA SER A 71 -4.20 -5.61 -11.34
C SER A 71 -4.89 -6.90 -11.80
N ALA A 72 -5.72 -7.48 -10.91
CA ALA A 72 -6.49 -8.67 -11.26
C ALA A 72 -7.47 -8.40 -12.41
N GLU A 73 -8.06 -7.19 -12.43
CA GLU A 73 -8.95 -6.72 -13.49
C GLU A 73 -8.24 -6.67 -14.84
N GLU A 74 -7.10 -5.96 -14.91
CA GLU A 74 -6.31 -5.85 -16.14
C GLU A 74 -5.80 -7.20 -16.64
N ALA A 75 -5.40 -8.08 -15.71
CA ALA A 75 -4.95 -9.43 -16.05
C ALA A 75 -6.12 -10.27 -16.62
N LEU A 76 -7.31 -10.18 -16.01
CA LEU A 76 -8.50 -10.87 -16.49
C LEU A 76 -8.93 -10.34 -17.87
N GLU A 77 -8.96 -9.03 -18.09
CA GLU A 77 -9.29 -8.43 -19.39
C GLU A 77 -8.37 -8.97 -20.48
N LYS A 78 -7.03 -8.93 -20.27
CA LYS A 78 -6.04 -9.44 -21.23
C LYS A 78 -6.20 -10.94 -21.51
N VAL A 79 -6.54 -11.73 -20.50
CA VAL A 79 -6.75 -13.17 -20.64
C VAL A 79 -8.04 -13.44 -21.44
N LEU A 80 -9.15 -12.79 -21.14
CA LEU A 80 -10.41 -12.94 -21.89
C LEU A 80 -10.23 -12.51 -23.35
N GLU A 81 -9.52 -11.41 -23.60
CA GLU A 81 -9.17 -10.95 -24.95
C GLU A 81 -8.34 -12.03 -25.69
N SER A 82 -7.35 -12.62 -25.05
CA SER A 82 -6.51 -13.69 -25.64
C SER A 82 -7.31 -14.95 -26.01
N PHE A 83 -8.38 -15.23 -25.27
CA PHE A 83 -9.33 -16.31 -25.54
C PHE A 83 -10.44 -15.89 -26.54
N GLN A 84 -10.45 -14.64 -27.02
CA GLN A 84 -11.48 -14.06 -27.87
C GLN A 84 -12.88 -14.14 -27.25
N VAL A 85 -12.96 -13.95 -25.94
CA VAL A 85 -14.20 -13.99 -25.16
C VAL A 85 -14.58 -12.59 -24.74
N THR A 86 -15.81 -12.19 -25.07
CA THR A 86 -16.41 -10.95 -24.60
C THR A 86 -17.48 -11.28 -23.56
N VAL A 87 -17.40 -10.66 -22.40
CA VAL A 87 -18.38 -10.83 -21.32
C VAL A 87 -19.03 -9.50 -20.96
N GLY A 88 -20.26 -9.55 -20.47
CA GLY A 88 -20.91 -8.39 -19.88
C GLY A 88 -20.26 -7.99 -18.53
N ARG A 89 -20.60 -6.78 -18.06
CA ARG A 89 -20.05 -6.26 -16.81
C ARG A 89 -20.36 -7.15 -15.59
N GLU A 90 -21.59 -7.69 -15.52
CA GLU A 90 -21.98 -8.56 -14.41
C GLU A 90 -21.17 -9.85 -14.39
N ASP A 91 -21.03 -10.50 -15.57
CA ASP A 91 -20.24 -11.71 -15.70
C ASP A 91 -18.76 -11.45 -15.40
N PHE A 92 -18.21 -10.31 -15.87
CA PHE A 92 -16.83 -9.91 -15.56
C PHE A 92 -16.62 -9.79 -14.05
N THR A 93 -17.54 -9.13 -13.35
CA THR A 93 -17.47 -8.97 -11.89
C THR A 93 -17.59 -10.31 -11.17
N ALA A 94 -18.44 -11.21 -11.66
CA ALA A 94 -18.58 -12.55 -11.12
C ALA A 94 -17.28 -13.36 -11.29
N ILE A 95 -16.69 -13.36 -12.49
CA ILE A 95 -15.40 -14.03 -12.74
C ILE A 95 -14.30 -13.45 -11.87
N LEU A 96 -14.23 -12.12 -11.72
CA LEU A 96 -13.24 -11.45 -10.89
C LEU A 96 -13.38 -11.88 -9.43
N SER A 97 -14.59 -12.04 -8.92
CA SER A 97 -14.84 -12.58 -7.58
C SER A 97 -14.33 -14.02 -7.42
N GLU A 98 -14.57 -14.86 -8.41
CA GLU A 98 -14.13 -16.29 -8.43
C GLU A 98 -12.60 -16.45 -8.47
N ILE A 99 -11.86 -15.46 -8.97
CA ILE A 99 -10.40 -15.47 -9.05
C ILE A 99 -9.72 -14.65 -7.96
N SER A 100 -10.43 -14.21 -6.93
CA SER A 100 -9.88 -13.38 -5.84
C SER A 100 -8.72 -14.04 -5.07
N ASP A 101 -8.70 -15.37 -5.03
CA ASP A 101 -7.58 -16.16 -4.45
C ASP A 101 -6.28 -16.06 -5.28
N VAL A 102 -6.38 -15.75 -6.58
CA VAL A 102 -5.21 -15.48 -7.44
C VAL A 102 -4.52 -14.18 -7.02
N GLU A 103 -5.27 -13.14 -6.72
CA GLU A 103 -4.70 -11.90 -6.20
C GLU A 103 -4.03 -12.10 -4.84
N PHE A 104 -4.68 -12.86 -3.95
CA PHE A 104 -4.09 -13.20 -2.67
C PHE A 104 -2.79 -14.02 -2.84
N TYR A 105 -2.78 -14.98 -3.76
CA TYR A 105 -1.59 -15.74 -4.09
C TYR A 105 -0.46 -14.86 -4.62
N ALA A 106 -0.73 -13.95 -5.55
CA ALA A 106 0.29 -13.05 -6.08
C ALA A 106 0.90 -12.17 -4.98
N ARG A 107 0.08 -11.65 -4.07
CA ARG A 107 0.56 -10.88 -2.91
C ARG A 107 1.42 -11.72 -1.96
N ALA A 108 1.02 -12.96 -1.69
CA ALA A 108 1.80 -13.88 -0.86
C ALA A 108 3.12 -14.27 -1.54
N TYR A 109 3.09 -14.55 -2.83
CA TYR A 109 4.26 -14.93 -3.65
C TYR A 109 5.33 -13.84 -3.65
N TYR A 110 4.96 -12.61 -3.96
CA TYR A 110 5.94 -11.53 -4.01
C TYR A 110 6.47 -11.15 -2.63
N ARG A 111 5.65 -11.25 -1.58
CA ARG A 111 6.11 -11.07 -0.19
C ARG A 111 7.11 -12.15 0.21
N ASP A 112 6.83 -13.40 -0.08
CA ASP A 112 7.75 -14.53 0.17
C ASP A 112 9.06 -14.33 -0.59
N LYS A 113 8.99 -14.02 -1.88
CA LYS A 113 10.16 -13.77 -2.74
C LYS A 113 11.00 -12.61 -2.21
N MET A 114 10.39 -11.47 -1.88
CA MET A 114 11.08 -10.31 -1.29
C MET A 114 11.83 -10.68 -0.01
N MET A 115 11.15 -11.33 0.92
CA MET A 115 11.78 -11.69 2.21
C MET A 115 12.91 -12.69 2.02
N ARG A 116 12.72 -13.73 1.22
CA ARG A 116 13.80 -14.69 0.91
C ARG A 116 15.01 -14.01 0.27
N THR A 117 14.76 -13.09 -0.65
CA THR A 117 15.85 -12.37 -1.34
C THR A 117 16.68 -11.55 -0.35
N LEU A 118 16.05 -10.87 0.59
CA LEU A 118 16.74 -10.09 1.62
C LEU A 118 17.48 -10.98 2.61
N LEU A 119 16.80 -11.98 3.17
CA LEU A 119 17.37 -12.86 4.20
C LEU A 119 18.53 -13.69 3.66
N ASN A 120 18.42 -14.22 2.43
CA ASN A 120 19.49 -14.98 1.79
C ASN A 120 20.72 -14.11 1.45
N ALA A 121 20.53 -12.79 1.37
CA ALA A 121 21.61 -11.82 1.21
C ALA A 121 22.22 -11.34 2.55
N GLY A 122 21.78 -11.91 3.69
CA GLY A 122 22.27 -11.58 5.02
C GLY A 122 21.74 -10.27 5.57
N ILE A 123 20.60 -9.79 5.08
CA ILE A 123 19.95 -8.58 5.60
C ILE A 123 19.07 -8.94 6.80
N ASP A 124 19.35 -8.34 7.95
CA ASP A 124 18.52 -8.48 9.14
C ASP A 124 17.21 -7.73 8.98
N VAL A 125 16.09 -8.46 9.09
CA VAL A 125 14.73 -7.91 8.95
C VAL A 125 13.91 -8.22 10.19
N TRP A 126 13.43 -7.18 10.85
CA TRP A 126 12.45 -7.27 11.94
C TRP A 126 11.05 -7.30 11.35
N VAL A 127 10.21 -8.23 11.84
CA VAL A 127 8.84 -8.36 11.34
C VAL A 127 7.82 -8.37 12.47
N TYR A 128 6.72 -7.63 12.28
CA TYR A 128 5.51 -7.73 13.10
C TYR A 128 4.37 -8.25 12.25
N GLY A 129 3.70 -9.28 12.76
CA GLY A 129 2.60 -9.97 12.09
C GLY A 129 2.65 -11.47 12.35
N THR A 130 1.64 -12.19 11.93
CA THR A 130 1.49 -13.63 12.14
C THR A 130 2.05 -14.45 10.98
N GLY A 131 2.37 -15.73 11.23
CA GLY A 131 2.73 -16.71 10.18
C GLY A 131 4.20 -16.74 9.81
N TRP A 132 5.03 -15.85 10.32
CA TRP A 132 6.46 -15.77 9.99
C TRP A 132 7.26 -16.98 10.46
N GLU A 133 6.77 -17.73 11.43
CA GLU A 133 7.33 -19.00 11.88
C GLU A 133 7.33 -20.07 10.76
N LYS A 134 6.48 -19.91 9.75
CA LYS A 134 6.36 -20.83 8.60
C LYS A 134 7.36 -20.53 7.47
N LEU A 135 8.00 -19.36 7.50
CA LEU A 135 9.01 -19.02 6.49
C LEU A 135 10.28 -19.85 6.74
N SER A 136 10.67 -20.64 5.77
CA SER A 136 11.91 -21.44 5.79
C SER A 136 12.78 -21.07 4.59
N CYS A 137 13.98 -20.57 4.85
CA CYS A 137 15.00 -20.24 3.84
C CYS A 137 16.39 -20.34 4.47
N SER A 138 17.44 -20.30 3.66
CA SER A 138 18.85 -20.42 4.10
C SER A 138 19.31 -19.23 4.97
N GLY A 139 18.70 -18.06 4.81
CA GLY A 139 19.00 -16.88 5.62
C GLY A 139 18.02 -16.65 6.79
N ARG A 140 17.36 -17.71 7.27
CA ARG A 140 16.31 -17.60 8.31
C ARG A 140 16.81 -16.97 9.61
N GLU A 141 18.09 -17.07 9.93
CA GLU A 141 18.75 -16.45 11.09
C GLU A 141 18.68 -14.93 11.08
N HIS A 142 18.54 -14.31 9.92
CA HIS A 142 18.39 -12.86 9.75
C HIS A 142 16.93 -12.37 9.91
N LEU A 143 15.97 -13.27 10.14
CA LEU A 143 14.58 -12.90 10.40
C LEU A 143 14.28 -12.82 11.89
N HIS A 144 14.01 -11.62 12.37
CA HIS A 144 13.67 -11.32 13.76
C HIS A 144 12.14 -11.18 13.89
N VAL A 145 11.48 -12.25 14.34
CA VAL A 145 10.02 -12.22 14.54
C VAL A 145 9.70 -11.60 15.89
N MET A 146 8.96 -10.49 15.84
CA MET A 146 8.60 -9.71 17.01
C MET A 146 7.17 -10.03 17.45
N GLU A 147 6.96 -10.07 18.75
CA GLU A 147 5.63 -10.26 19.33
C GLU A 147 4.90 -8.92 19.49
N GLY A 148 3.60 -8.94 19.29
CA GLY A 148 2.72 -7.80 19.50
C GLY A 148 1.67 -7.60 18.41
N GLY A 149 0.60 -6.90 18.78
CA GLY A 149 -0.48 -6.52 17.86
C GLY A 149 -0.16 -5.25 17.06
N ALA A 150 -1.15 -4.75 16.34
CA ALA A 150 -1.02 -3.59 15.45
C ALA A 150 -0.47 -2.34 16.14
N GLU A 151 -0.84 -2.10 17.40
CA GLU A 151 -0.37 -0.95 18.16
C GLU A 151 1.13 -1.05 18.51
N VAL A 152 1.62 -2.25 18.86
CA VAL A 152 3.04 -2.48 19.11
C VAL A 152 3.84 -2.32 17.82
N ALA A 153 3.32 -2.85 16.71
CA ALA A 153 3.91 -2.69 15.37
C ALA A 153 3.97 -1.20 14.96
N ARG A 154 2.95 -0.41 15.26
CA ARG A 154 2.91 1.04 15.01
C ARG A 154 4.01 1.76 15.81
N ARG A 155 4.16 1.45 17.10
CA ARG A 155 5.23 2.03 17.94
C ARG A 155 6.62 1.66 17.44
N ALA A 156 6.80 0.45 16.93
CA ALA A 156 8.07 -0.02 16.37
C ALA A 156 8.54 0.81 15.17
N LEU A 157 7.63 1.47 14.44
CA LEU A 157 8.01 2.40 13.36
C LEU A 157 8.92 3.54 13.85
N GLY A 158 8.79 3.98 15.12
CA GLY A 158 9.64 5.00 15.73
C GLY A 158 11.06 4.51 16.06
N GLU A 159 11.29 3.20 15.97
CA GLU A 159 12.57 2.53 16.24
C GLU A 159 13.23 1.99 14.96
N ALA A 160 12.54 2.05 13.83
CA ALA A 160 13.02 1.54 12.55
C ALA A 160 13.75 2.62 11.75
N LYS A 161 14.90 2.29 11.16
CA LYS A 161 15.61 3.15 10.21
C LYS A 161 14.97 3.07 8.83
N ILE A 162 14.75 1.86 8.34
CA ILE A 162 14.14 1.55 7.05
C ILE A 162 12.85 0.76 7.29
N VAL A 163 11.79 1.13 6.60
CA VAL A 163 10.52 0.37 6.59
C VAL A 163 10.24 -0.10 5.17
N LEU A 164 10.14 -1.43 5.04
CA LEU A 164 9.79 -2.07 3.78
C LEU A 164 8.28 -2.02 3.54
N ASN A 165 7.90 -1.77 2.31
CA ASN A 165 6.54 -1.92 1.83
C ASN A 165 6.51 -2.73 0.52
N ILE A 166 5.40 -3.41 0.25
CA ILE A 166 5.18 -4.20 -0.97
C ILE A 166 3.70 -4.19 -1.36
N MET A 167 3.41 -3.88 -2.63
CA MET A 167 2.07 -3.64 -3.16
C MET A 167 1.86 -4.27 -4.55
N PRO A 168 2.10 -5.58 -4.76
CA PRO A 168 1.91 -6.17 -6.08
C PRO A 168 0.47 -6.01 -6.55
N GLY A 169 0.28 -5.62 -7.81
CA GLY A 169 -1.03 -5.36 -8.40
C GLY A 169 -1.75 -4.08 -7.96
N PHE A 170 -1.20 -3.34 -6.99
CA PHE A 170 -1.82 -2.11 -6.45
C PHE A 170 -1.20 -0.86 -7.09
N LYS A 171 -1.63 -0.49 -8.30
CA LYS A 171 -0.99 0.54 -9.11
C LYS A 171 -1.42 1.97 -8.83
N ALA A 172 -2.71 2.18 -8.61
CA ALA A 172 -3.27 3.52 -8.48
C ALA A 172 -3.32 4.00 -7.03
N GLY A 173 -2.57 3.33 -6.13
CA GLY A 173 -2.78 3.49 -4.70
C GLY A 173 -1.56 3.91 -3.90
N PHE A 174 -1.89 4.20 -2.65
CA PHE A 174 -0.98 4.56 -1.58
C PHE A 174 -1.41 3.79 -0.32
N GLN A 175 -0.54 2.98 0.24
CA GLN A 175 -0.87 2.17 1.42
C GLN A 175 -0.63 2.94 2.72
N GLU A 176 -1.46 2.70 3.73
CA GLU A 176 -1.36 3.28 5.06
C GLU A 176 0.03 3.12 5.70
N ARG A 177 0.68 1.96 5.51
CA ARG A 177 2.02 1.69 6.03
C ARG A 177 3.05 2.71 5.56
N ILE A 178 2.95 3.17 4.30
CA ILE A 178 3.86 4.17 3.74
C ILE A 178 3.72 5.47 4.53
N ALA A 179 2.49 5.98 4.69
CA ALA A 179 2.24 7.20 5.46
C ALA A 179 2.69 7.06 6.91
N ALA A 180 2.36 5.94 7.57
CA ALA A 180 2.73 5.69 8.97
C ALA A 180 4.26 5.66 9.16
N ALA A 181 4.99 5.02 8.25
CA ALA A 181 6.45 4.96 8.28
C ALA A 181 7.09 6.34 8.06
N MET A 182 6.59 7.09 7.06
CA MET A 182 7.07 8.47 6.80
C MET A 182 6.81 9.38 8.01
N LEU A 183 5.61 9.36 8.59
CA LEU A 183 5.25 10.13 9.78
C LEU A 183 6.12 9.75 10.98
N SER A 184 6.57 8.50 11.05
CA SER A 184 7.51 8.00 12.05
C SER A 184 8.98 8.35 11.75
N GLY A 185 9.25 9.04 10.65
CA GLY A 185 10.61 9.45 10.26
C GLY A 185 11.50 8.26 9.91
N ALA A 186 10.96 7.22 9.31
CA ALA A 186 11.73 6.12 8.72
C ALA A 186 11.90 6.35 7.21
N VAL A 187 12.97 5.80 6.64
CA VAL A 187 13.11 5.70 5.19
C VAL A 187 12.15 4.62 4.69
N VAL A 188 11.21 4.98 3.83
CA VAL A 188 10.34 4.00 3.19
C VAL A 188 11.03 3.44 1.95
N VAL A 189 11.15 2.13 1.88
CA VAL A 189 11.61 1.40 0.69
C VAL A 189 10.41 0.59 0.18
N THR A 190 9.91 0.93 -1.01
CA THR A 190 8.65 0.41 -1.55
C THR A 190 8.74 0.11 -3.03
N ASP A 191 7.96 -0.85 -3.49
CA ASP A 191 7.66 -0.98 -4.92
C ASP A 191 6.80 0.19 -5.40
N VAL A 192 6.73 0.36 -6.70
CA VAL A 192 6.20 1.55 -7.33
C VAL A 192 4.71 1.42 -7.64
N SER A 193 3.93 2.46 -7.37
CA SER A 193 2.61 2.68 -7.97
C SER A 193 2.62 3.98 -8.78
N ASP A 194 1.63 4.16 -9.65
CA ASP A 194 1.52 5.40 -10.43
C ASP A 194 1.31 6.60 -9.52
N TYR A 195 0.48 6.45 -8.47
CA TYR A 195 0.32 7.46 -7.44
C TYR A 195 1.65 7.85 -6.79
N LEU A 196 2.50 6.88 -6.46
CA LEU A 196 3.79 7.15 -5.82
C LEU A 196 4.75 7.88 -6.76
N LYS A 197 4.78 7.51 -8.05
CA LYS A 197 5.60 8.21 -9.06
C LYS A 197 5.19 9.65 -9.29
N GLU A 198 3.89 9.92 -9.24
CA GLU A 198 3.34 11.26 -9.44
C GLU A 198 3.57 12.18 -8.25
N ASN A 199 3.62 11.63 -7.03
CA ASN A 199 3.62 12.43 -5.80
C ASN A 199 4.95 12.44 -5.05
N PHE A 200 5.89 11.52 -5.37
CA PHE A 200 7.17 11.38 -4.67
C PHE A 200 8.32 11.17 -5.65
N SER A 201 9.50 11.57 -5.23
CA SER A 201 10.74 11.40 -5.99
C SER A 201 11.63 10.33 -5.33
N ASP A 202 12.12 9.40 -6.14
CA ASP A 202 13.04 8.37 -5.70
C ASP A 202 14.32 8.95 -5.08
N GLY A 203 14.75 8.40 -3.97
CA GLY A 203 15.93 8.84 -3.23
C GLY A 203 15.80 10.19 -2.53
N ARG A 204 14.63 10.84 -2.58
CA ARG A 204 14.39 12.14 -1.94
C ARG A 204 13.41 12.08 -0.77
N GLU A 205 12.21 11.53 -0.94
CA GLU A 205 11.19 11.35 0.11
C GLU A 205 11.03 9.89 0.51
N MET A 206 11.38 8.97 -0.40
CA MET A 206 11.37 7.51 -0.23
C MET A 206 12.33 6.89 -1.22
N VAL A 207 12.48 5.58 -1.21
CA VAL A 207 13.31 4.83 -2.16
C VAL A 207 12.45 3.78 -2.84
N PHE A 208 12.55 3.71 -4.17
CA PHE A 208 11.78 2.77 -4.96
C PHE A 208 12.61 1.55 -5.35
N TYR A 209 11.94 0.39 -5.39
CA TYR A 209 12.47 -0.81 -6.01
C TYR A 209 11.47 -1.40 -7.02
N GLN A 210 11.92 -2.31 -7.85
CA GLN A 210 11.10 -2.95 -8.86
C GLN A 210 10.77 -4.39 -8.45
N LEU A 211 9.48 -4.79 -8.52
CA LEU A 211 9.04 -6.14 -8.16
C LEU A 211 9.54 -7.23 -9.12
N ASP A 212 9.74 -6.89 -10.37
CA ASP A 212 10.32 -7.76 -11.39
C ASP A 212 11.85 -7.89 -11.30
N ARG A 213 12.50 -7.06 -10.46
CA ARG A 213 13.95 -7.06 -10.21
C ARG A 213 14.27 -7.09 -8.71
N LEU A 214 13.59 -7.98 -7.98
CA LEU A 214 13.77 -8.11 -6.52
C LEU A 214 15.20 -8.48 -6.10
N GLU A 215 15.99 -9.05 -7.01
CA GLU A 215 17.41 -9.34 -6.80
C GLU A 215 18.27 -8.07 -6.59
N GLU A 216 17.82 -6.91 -7.01
CA GLU A 216 18.50 -5.63 -6.78
C GLU A 216 18.24 -5.07 -5.37
N LEU A 217 17.16 -5.51 -4.70
CA LEU A 217 16.72 -4.94 -3.42
C LEU A 217 17.76 -5.05 -2.29
N PRO A 218 18.52 -6.16 -2.13
CA PRO A 218 19.59 -6.21 -1.12
C PRO A 218 20.64 -5.13 -1.30
N GLY A 219 21.06 -4.86 -2.53
CA GLY A 219 22.02 -3.80 -2.83
C GLY A 219 21.50 -2.41 -2.51
N ILE A 220 20.19 -2.16 -2.75
CA ILE A 220 19.52 -0.92 -2.35
C ILE A 220 19.57 -0.74 -0.83
N ILE A 221 19.21 -1.79 -0.07
CA ILE A 221 19.23 -1.75 1.41
C ILE A 221 20.65 -1.53 1.93
N GLN A 222 21.64 -2.27 1.43
CA GLN A 222 23.05 -2.11 1.85
C GLN A 222 23.57 -0.69 1.60
N SER A 223 23.28 -0.13 0.41
CA SER A 223 23.67 1.26 0.08
C SER A 223 23.03 2.29 1.03
N LEU A 224 21.82 2.05 1.51
CA LEU A 224 21.18 2.89 2.52
C LEU A 224 21.82 2.72 3.88
N GLN A 225 22.16 1.51 4.30
CA GLN A 225 22.80 1.22 5.59
C GLN A 225 24.19 1.85 5.68
N GLU A 226 24.91 1.97 4.56
CA GLU A 226 26.24 2.58 4.47
C GLU A 226 26.22 4.12 4.54
N ASP A 227 25.09 4.78 4.21
CA ASP A 227 24.98 6.25 4.20
C ASP A 227 23.85 6.75 5.12
N THR A 228 24.12 6.77 6.41
CA THR A 228 23.19 7.26 7.43
C THR A 228 22.75 8.70 7.18
N ALA A 229 23.65 9.58 6.72
CA ALA A 229 23.33 10.98 6.47
C ALA A 229 22.34 11.14 5.29
N ARG A 230 22.47 10.31 4.25
CA ARG A 230 21.49 10.22 3.16
C ARG A 230 20.14 9.73 3.67
N CYS A 231 20.13 8.68 4.47
CA CYS A 231 18.92 8.14 5.08
C CYS A 231 18.18 9.17 5.93
N GLU A 232 18.87 9.90 6.78
CA GLU A 232 18.28 10.96 7.61
C GLU A 232 17.60 12.04 6.74
N ARG A 233 18.27 12.48 5.68
CA ARG A 233 17.68 13.46 4.74
C ARG A 233 16.42 12.93 4.06
N ILE A 234 16.44 11.67 3.59
CA ILE A 234 15.27 11.04 2.95
C ILE A 234 14.12 10.93 3.97
N ALA A 235 14.40 10.43 5.17
CA ALA A 235 13.41 10.26 6.24
C ALA A 235 12.79 11.60 6.67
N GLU A 236 13.59 12.66 6.79
CA GLU A 236 13.11 14.00 7.13
C GLU A 236 12.25 14.61 6.02
N ASN A 237 12.66 14.47 4.76
CA ASN A 237 11.88 14.92 3.61
C ASN A 237 10.54 14.18 3.53
N GLY A 238 10.57 12.85 3.65
CA GLY A 238 9.38 12.01 3.68
C GLY A 238 8.42 12.41 4.79
N LYS A 239 8.94 12.57 6.02
CA LYS A 239 8.14 13.01 7.17
C LYS A 239 7.46 14.35 6.92
N ARG A 240 8.19 15.32 6.39
CA ARG A 240 7.66 16.67 6.07
C ARG A 240 6.51 16.62 5.06
N VAL A 241 6.63 15.80 4.02
CA VAL A 241 5.57 15.62 3.03
C VAL A 241 4.38 14.91 3.67
N ALA A 242 4.61 13.83 4.42
CA ALA A 242 3.54 13.09 5.09
C ALA A 242 2.75 13.95 6.09
N GLN A 243 3.43 14.79 6.87
CA GLN A 243 2.78 15.73 7.79
C GLN A 243 1.87 16.74 7.08
N LYS A 244 2.24 17.17 5.88
CA LYS A 244 1.46 18.15 5.10
C LYS A 244 0.29 17.52 4.35
N GLN A 245 0.41 16.28 3.90
CA GLN A 245 -0.49 15.73 2.89
C GLN A 245 -1.08 14.37 3.24
N HIS A 246 -0.53 13.62 4.22
CA HIS A 246 -0.87 12.22 4.45
C HIS A 246 -1.24 11.90 5.90
N THR A 247 -1.72 12.90 6.65
CA THR A 247 -2.36 12.68 7.95
C THR A 247 -3.86 12.46 7.78
N TRP A 248 -4.50 11.82 8.74
CA TRP A 248 -5.96 11.65 8.75
C TRP A 248 -6.69 12.98 8.74
N MET A 249 -6.15 14.02 9.41
CA MET A 249 -6.71 15.37 9.36
C MET A 249 -6.75 15.92 7.93
N GLN A 250 -5.66 15.77 7.18
CA GLN A 250 -5.62 16.19 5.78
C GLN A 250 -6.63 15.42 4.90
N ARG A 251 -6.89 14.15 5.23
CA ARG A 251 -7.93 13.38 4.52
C ARG A 251 -9.33 13.88 4.81
N VAL A 252 -9.61 14.20 6.07
CA VAL A 252 -10.91 14.80 6.43
C VAL A 252 -11.12 16.12 5.70
N ILE A 253 -10.11 16.99 5.66
CA ILE A 253 -10.17 18.26 4.93
C ILE A 253 -10.42 18.00 3.43
N GLN A 254 -9.64 17.11 2.82
CA GLN A 254 -9.79 16.76 1.40
C GLN A 254 -11.19 16.18 1.09
N MET A 255 -11.71 15.31 1.95
CA MET A 255 -13.07 14.77 1.79
C MET A 255 -14.12 15.85 1.90
N ALA A 256 -14.01 16.75 2.87
CA ALA A 256 -14.92 17.88 3.02
C ALA A 256 -14.90 18.79 1.77
N GLU A 257 -13.74 19.14 1.26
CA GLU A 257 -13.59 19.92 0.03
C GLU A 257 -14.23 19.25 -1.20
N GLN A 258 -14.08 17.91 -1.31
CA GLN A 258 -14.72 17.16 -2.40
C GLN A 258 -16.25 17.14 -2.27
N ILE A 259 -16.78 17.00 -1.04
CA ILE A 259 -18.20 17.04 -0.76
C ILE A 259 -18.76 18.44 -1.08
N GLU A 260 -18.10 19.50 -0.62
CA GLU A 260 -18.49 20.90 -0.92
C GLU A 260 -18.49 21.16 -2.43
N ALA A 261 -17.45 20.73 -3.15
CA ALA A 261 -17.36 20.87 -4.60
C ALA A 261 -18.47 20.11 -5.34
N TYR A 262 -18.88 18.95 -4.81
CA TYR A 262 -20.01 18.20 -5.36
C TYR A 262 -21.34 18.93 -5.12
N HIS A 263 -21.58 19.41 -3.90
CA HIS A 263 -22.80 20.17 -3.57
C HIS A 263 -22.88 21.50 -4.32
N GLY A 264 -21.78 22.20 -4.51
CA GLY A 264 -21.74 23.40 -5.35
C GLY A 264 -22.16 23.13 -6.79
N LYS A 265 -21.73 22.01 -7.37
CA LYS A 265 -22.15 21.56 -8.72
C LYS A 265 -23.61 21.13 -8.79
N THR A 266 -24.16 20.55 -7.71
CA THR A 266 -25.58 20.14 -7.65
C THR A 266 -26.49 21.29 -7.35
N ALA A 267 -26.06 22.30 -6.59
CA ALA A 267 -26.84 23.52 -6.33
C ALA A 267 -27.14 24.31 -7.61
N ASP A 268 -26.18 24.35 -8.56
CA ASP A 268 -26.41 24.94 -9.89
C ASP A 268 -27.41 24.13 -10.73
N PHE A 269 -27.55 22.84 -10.46
CA PHE A 269 -28.52 21.96 -11.13
C PHE A 269 -29.90 21.96 -10.45
N GLU A 270 -29.96 22.12 -9.13
CA GLU A 270 -31.18 22.13 -8.31
C GLU A 270 -31.79 23.53 -8.19
N ALA A 271 -31.01 24.59 -8.38
CA ALA A 271 -31.56 25.96 -8.55
C ALA A 271 -32.51 26.05 -9.75
N ASN A 272 -32.42 25.08 -10.68
CA ASN A 272 -33.36 24.88 -11.77
C ASN A 272 -34.48 23.85 -11.45
N ALA A 273 -34.48 23.18 -10.29
CA ALA A 273 -35.41 22.07 -9.98
C ALA A 273 -36.18 22.23 -8.63
N GLY A 274 -35.98 23.28 -7.87
CA GLY A 274 -36.77 23.68 -6.68
C GLY A 274 -36.92 22.63 -5.59
N GLY A 275 -35.97 22.54 -4.65
CA GLY A 275 -36.10 21.73 -3.43
C GLY A 275 -34.95 21.89 -2.45
N GLU A 276 -35.27 22.31 -1.23
CA GLU A 276 -34.35 22.54 -0.12
C GLU A 276 -33.75 21.27 0.46
N LEU A 277 -32.43 21.27 0.65
CA LEU A 277 -31.76 20.45 1.65
C LEU A 277 -30.51 21.23 2.11
N THR A 278 -30.63 21.89 3.27
CA THR A 278 -29.54 22.66 3.86
C THR A 278 -29.03 22.00 5.13
N VAL A 279 -27.78 21.57 5.11
CA VAL A 279 -26.91 21.54 6.30
C VAL A 279 -25.61 22.21 5.89
N PRO A 280 -25.27 23.38 6.42
CA PRO A 280 -24.03 24.06 6.06
C PRO A 280 -22.84 23.31 6.69
N LEU A 281 -21.99 22.73 5.86
CA LEU A 281 -20.71 22.11 6.26
C LEU A 281 -19.73 23.12 6.91
N CYS A 282 -19.97 24.41 6.75
CA CYS A 282 -19.21 25.47 7.44
C CYS A 282 -19.36 25.40 8.99
N GLU A 283 -20.49 24.95 9.52
CA GLU A 283 -20.68 24.78 10.96
C GLU A 283 -19.87 23.59 11.53
N LEU A 284 -19.62 22.55 10.74
CA LEU A 284 -18.73 21.45 11.13
C LEU A 284 -17.26 21.89 11.20
N ARG A 285 -16.84 22.79 10.32
CA ARG A 285 -15.47 23.31 10.29
C ARG A 285 -15.13 24.12 11.54
N GLU A 286 -16.06 24.94 12.01
CA GLU A 286 -15.88 25.79 13.21
C GLU A 286 -15.89 24.95 14.50
N SER A 287 -16.73 23.91 14.60
CA SER A 287 -16.80 23.08 15.81
C SER A 287 -15.58 22.19 15.99
N TYR A 288 -14.98 21.65 14.91
CA TYR A 288 -13.76 20.85 14.99
C TYR A 288 -12.49 21.68 15.24
N MET A 289 -12.43 22.91 14.72
CA MET A 289 -11.28 23.81 14.97
C MET A 289 -11.23 24.36 16.41
N VAL A 290 -12.36 24.41 17.12
CA VAL A 290 -12.41 24.94 18.49
C VAL A 290 -11.99 23.90 19.53
N GLU A 291 -12.18 22.60 19.29
CA GLU A 291 -11.76 21.54 20.22
C GLU A 291 -10.26 21.25 20.19
N GLU A 292 -9.57 21.42 19.05
CA GLU A 292 -8.11 21.21 18.96
C GLU A 292 -7.28 22.30 19.66
N ILE A 293 -7.83 23.47 19.87
CA ILE A 293 -7.12 24.59 20.57
C ILE A 293 -7.17 24.40 22.10
N GLY A 294 -7.99 23.48 22.59
CA GLY A 294 -8.17 23.17 24.02
C GLY A 294 -7.20 22.17 24.64
N VAL A 295 -6.38 21.48 23.84
CA VAL A 295 -5.36 20.56 24.38
C VAL A 295 -4.11 21.37 24.72
N ARG A 296 -4.00 21.75 25.98
CA ARG A 296 -2.76 22.26 26.56
C ARG A 296 -1.67 21.18 26.48
N LEU A 297 -0.55 21.59 25.93
CA LEU A 297 0.74 20.92 26.00
C LEU A 297 1.15 20.62 27.45
#